data_8739656b1376d74350fa29572e2586a6
#
_entry.id   8739656b1376d74350fa29572e2586a6
#
_cell.length_a   1.000
_cell.length_b   1.000
_cell.length_c   1.000
_cell.angle_alpha   90.00
_cell.angle_beta   90.00
_cell.angle_gamma   90.00
#
_symmetry.space_group_name_H-M   'P 1'
#
loop_
_entity.id
_entity.type
_entity.pdbx_description
1 polymer ?
#
loop_
_entity_poly.entity_id
_entity_poly.type
_entity_poly.pdbx_seq_one_letter_code
_entity_poly.pdbx_strand_id
1 'polypeptide(L)'
;LRYAAGRAPGPVTVIGHSKGGNLALYAAAAARVPMLEHVYSLDPVGFPESVIDDGFFSGIAPLASVYTPAESWVSPLFPLPTGASIIASLWPGPLSHNPYTWLIDGDELARDTRTPSRSGKALGGLVSLMLRLRPIRVAPGH
;
A
#
# COMPACT_ATOMS: atom_id res chain seq x y z
N LEU A 1 -8.64 6.47 -12.85
CA LEU A 1 -7.30 6.80 -13.35
C LEU A 1 -7.31 7.10 -14.86
N ARG A 2 -7.87 6.24 -15.73
CA ARG A 2 -7.92 6.47 -17.21
C ARG A 2 -8.53 7.81 -17.59
N TYR A 3 -9.61 8.21 -16.94
CA TYR A 3 -10.27 9.50 -17.19
C TYR A 3 -9.34 10.70 -16.86
N ALA A 4 -8.67 10.65 -15.72
CA ALA A 4 -7.73 11.69 -15.30
C ALA A 4 -6.49 11.75 -16.22
N ALA A 5 -5.93 10.58 -16.54
CA ALA A 5 -4.77 10.48 -17.43
C ALA A 5 -5.07 11.00 -18.85
N GLY A 6 -6.27 10.73 -19.39
CA GLY A 6 -6.67 11.24 -20.70
C GLY A 6 -6.83 12.76 -20.79
N ARG A 7 -6.77 13.47 -19.64
CA ARG A 7 -6.83 14.95 -19.56
C ARG A 7 -5.55 15.58 -19.04
N ALA A 8 -4.62 14.78 -18.57
CA ALA A 8 -3.33 15.27 -18.10
C ALA A 8 -2.49 15.76 -19.30
N PRO A 9 -1.83 16.91 -19.19
CA PRO A 9 -0.98 17.44 -20.25
C PRO A 9 0.39 16.73 -20.34
N GLY A 10 0.68 15.79 -19.44
CA GLY A 10 1.96 15.10 -19.32
C GLY A 10 1.90 13.85 -18.46
N PRO A 11 3.05 13.35 -17.98
CA PRO A 11 3.14 12.16 -17.13
C PRO A 11 2.26 12.26 -15.88
N VAL A 12 1.77 11.12 -15.43
CA VAL A 12 0.85 11.01 -14.29
C VAL A 12 1.51 10.24 -13.16
N THR A 13 1.63 10.89 -12.01
CA THR A 13 2.00 10.24 -10.74
C THR A 13 0.74 10.04 -9.89
N VAL A 14 0.63 8.86 -9.29
CA VAL A 14 -0.49 8.50 -8.42
C VAL A 14 0.03 8.32 -7.00
N ILE A 15 -0.63 8.95 -6.04
CA ILE A 15 -0.30 8.79 -4.62
C ILE A 15 -1.54 8.42 -3.83
N GLY A 16 -1.37 7.56 -2.83
CA GLY A 16 -2.45 7.19 -1.92
C GLY A 16 -1.93 6.73 -0.56
N HIS A 17 -2.73 6.96 0.48
CA HIS A 17 -2.44 6.57 1.85
C HIS A 17 -3.46 5.55 2.35
N SER A 18 -3.02 4.57 3.13
CA SER A 18 -3.89 3.55 3.74
C SER A 18 -4.66 2.78 2.67
N LYS A 19 -5.99 2.69 2.77
CA LYS A 19 -6.83 2.15 1.71
C LYS A 19 -6.65 2.87 0.36
N GLY A 20 -6.39 4.18 0.38
CA GLY A 20 -6.04 4.94 -0.83
C GLY A 20 -4.74 4.47 -1.47
N GLY A 21 -3.77 3.99 -0.69
CA GLY A 21 -2.55 3.36 -1.16
C GLY A 21 -2.82 2.06 -1.94
N ASN A 22 -3.73 1.22 -1.42
CA ASN A 22 -4.21 0.04 -2.15
C ASN A 22 -4.89 0.43 -3.47
N LEU A 23 -5.78 1.43 -3.41
CA LEU A 23 -6.49 1.90 -4.60
C LEU A 23 -5.55 2.49 -5.65
N ALA A 24 -4.49 3.18 -5.24
CA ALA A 24 -3.46 3.71 -6.12
C ALA A 24 -2.73 2.58 -6.87
N LEU A 25 -2.26 1.57 -6.15
CA LEU A 25 -1.60 0.40 -6.74
C LEU A 25 -2.55 -0.38 -7.67
N TYR A 26 -3.75 -0.68 -7.19
CA TYR A 26 -4.74 -1.43 -7.97
C TYR A 26 -5.15 -0.68 -9.24
N ALA A 27 -5.48 0.61 -9.13
CA ALA A 27 -5.90 1.42 -10.26
C ALA A 27 -4.77 1.56 -11.30
N ALA A 28 -3.52 1.69 -10.86
CA ALA A 28 -2.37 1.74 -11.76
C ALA A 28 -2.21 0.42 -12.53
N ALA A 29 -2.26 -0.72 -11.84
CA ALA A 29 -2.16 -2.04 -12.46
C ALA A 29 -3.33 -2.33 -13.42
N ALA A 30 -4.56 -2.01 -13.03
CA ALA A 30 -5.76 -2.25 -13.84
C ALA A 30 -5.89 -1.31 -15.04
N ALA A 31 -5.49 -0.04 -14.88
CA ALA A 31 -5.69 0.96 -15.93
C ALA A 31 -4.67 0.86 -17.06
N ARG A 32 -3.44 0.41 -16.78
CA ARG A 32 -2.33 0.30 -17.73
C ARG A 32 -2.15 1.57 -18.57
N VAL A 33 -2.07 2.71 -17.88
CA VAL A 33 -1.97 4.03 -18.51
C VAL A 33 -0.55 4.23 -19.05
N PRO A 34 -0.35 4.47 -20.36
CA PRO A 34 1.00 4.58 -20.94
C PRO A 34 1.84 5.72 -20.37
N MET A 35 1.20 6.80 -19.89
CA MET A 35 1.86 7.96 -19.30
C MET A 35 1.98 7.88 -17.76
N LEU A 36 1.77 6.72 -17.16
CA LEU A 36 2.03 6.51 -15.74
C LEU A 36 3.53 6.61 -15.48
N GLU A 37 3.92 7.61 -14.68
CA GLU A 37 5.31 7.83 -14.31
C GLU A 37 5.66 7.10 -13.02
N HIS A 38 4.82 7.25 -11.99
CA HIS A 38 5.10 6.65 -10.69
C HIS A 38 3.83 6.43 -9.85
N VAL A 39 3.92 5.50 -8.90
CA VAL A 39 2.89 5.22 -7.90
C VAL A 39 3.51 5.26 -6.51
N TYR A 40 3.06 6.16 -5.68
CA TYR A 40 3.43 6.22 -4.26
C TYR A 40 2.31 5.64 -3.41
N SER A 41 2.62 4.60 -2.67
CA SER A 41 1.67 3.95 -1.76
C SER A 41 2.16 4.05 -0.32
N LEU A 42 1.43 4.79 0.50
CA LEU A 42 1.80 5.17 1.85
C LEU A 42 1.02 4.32 2.85
N ASP A 43 1.72 3.44 3.56
CA ASP A 43 1.21 2.51 4.56
C ASP A 43 -0.10 1.80 4.14
N PRO A 44 -0.08 1.10 2.97
CA PRO A 44 -1.26 0.42 2.45
C PRO A 44 -1.63 -0.80 3.29
N VAL A 45 -2.88 -1.21 3.20
CA VAL A 45 -3.40 -2.41 3.88
C VAL A 45 -2.84 -3.72 3.27
N GLY A 46 -2.39 -3.68 2.01
CA GLY A 46 -1.99 -4.87 1.25
C GLY A 46 -3.17 -5.53 0.53
N PHE A 47 -2.93 -6.69 -0.08
CA PHE A 47 -3.88 -7.42 -0.91
C PHE A 47 -3.95 -8.89 -0.53
N PRO A 48 -5.09 -9.58 -0.73
CA PRO A 48 -5.15 -11.02 -0.64
C PRO A 48 -4.13 -11.69 -1.58
N GLU A 49 -3.55 -12.81 -1.14
CA GLU A 49 -2.56 -13.57 -1.94
C GLU A 49 -3.08 -13.89 -3.34
N SER A 50 -4.36 -14.27 -3.46
CA SER A 50 -5.01 -14.58 -4.74
C SER A 50 -5.01 -13.42 -5.75
N VAL A 51 -4.81 -12.18 -5.30
CA VAL A 51 -4.71 -11.00 -6.18
C VAL A 51 -3.25 -10.73 -6.56
N ILE A 52 -2.30 -11.15 -5.72
CA ILE A 52 -0.87 -10.94 -5.94
C ILE A 52 -0.28 -12.02 -6.84
N ASP A 53 -0.69 -13.28 -6.64
CA ASP A 53 -0.09 -14.47 -7.25
C ASP A 53 -0.32 -14.59 -8.76
N ASP A 54 -1.29 -13.90 -9.33
CA ASP A 54 -1.58 -13.92 -10.78
C ASP A 54 -0.71 -12.95 -11.61
N GLY A 55 0.27 -12.29 -10.99
CA GLY A 55 1.15 -11.35 -11.67
C GLY A 55 0.49 -10.01 -12.03
N PHE A 56 -0.68 -9.72 -11.49
CA PHE A 56 -1.47 -8.51 -11.77
C PHE A 56 -0.66 -7.22 -11.61
N PHE A 57 0.23 -7.17 -10.61
CA PHE A 57 1.03 -5.98 -10.30
C PHE A 57 2.39 -5.93 -11.03
N SER A 58 2.77 -6.96 -11.77
CA SER A 58 4.10 -7.06 -12.39
C SER A 58 4.45 -5.87 -13.28
N GLY A 59 3.48 -5.36 -14.03
CA GLY A 59 3.68 -4.22 -14.95
C GLY A 59 3.92 -2.88 -14.26
N ILE A 60 3.52 -2.72 -13.00
CA ILE A 60 3.73 -1.49 -12.24
C ILE A 60 4.80 -1.60 -11.15
N ALA A 61 5.28 -2.81 -10.85
CA ALA A 61 6.26 -3.02 -9.80
C ALA A 61 7.50 -2.12 -9.90
N PRO A 62 8.09 -1.89 -11.10
CA PRO A 62 9.23 -0.99 -11.26
C PRO A 62 8.88 0.50 -11.04
N LEU A 63 7.61 0.86 -11.15
CA LEU A 63 7.12 2.24 -11.03
C LEU A 63 6.52 2.51 -9.64
N ALA A 64 6.47 1.52 -8.76
CA ALA A 64 5.80 1.64 -7.47
C ALA A 64 6.78 1.78 -6.32
N SER A 65 6.61 2.81 -5.51
CA SER A 65 7.27 2.97 -4.22
C SER A 65 6.26 2.81 -3.09
N VAL A 66 6.48 1.79 -2.26
CA VAL A 66 5.67 1.53 -1.08
C VAL A 66 6.46 1.90 0.15
N TYR A 67 5.88 2.73 1.01
CA TYR A 67 6.48 3.15 2.27
C TYR A 67 5.61 2.69 3.43
N THR A 68 6.24 2.14 4.47
CA THR A 68 5.52 1.70 5.67
C THR A 68 6.36 2.01 6.92
N PRO A 69 5.74 2.58 7.96
CA PRO A 69 6.44 2.77 9.23
C PRO A 69 6.87 1.44 9.85
N ALA A 70 8.01 1.43 10.56
CA ALA A 70 8.52 0.23 11.22
C ALA A 70 7.51 -0.38 12.21
N GLU A 71 6.65 0.44 12.81
CA GLU A 71 5.65 0.02 13.78
C GLU A 71 4.21 0.06 13.24
N SER A 72 4.04 0.04 11.91
CA SER A 72 2.71 -0.01 11.32
C SER A 72 1.91 -1.23 11.78
N TRP A 73 0.64 -1.00 12.03
CA TRP A 73 -0.35 -2.05 12.28
C TRP A 73 -1.20 -2.34 11.05
N VAL A 74 -1.09 -1.52 10.02
CA VAL A 74 -1.91 -1.58 8.80
C VAL A 74 -1.25 -2.43 7.73
N SER A 75 -0.01 -2.12 7.36
CA SER A 75 0.71 -2.88 6.31
C SER A 75 0.86 -4.38 6.58
N PRO A 76 0.95 -4.86 7.84
CA PRO A 76 1.02 -6.30 8.10
C PRO A 76 -0.29 -7.06 7.94
N LEU A 77 -1.42 -6.37 7.67
CA LEU A 77 -2.74 -7.02 7.55
C LEU A 77 -2.80 -7.98 6.36
N PHE A 78 -2.20 -7.60 5.23
CA PHE A 78 -2.12 -8.43 4.03
C PHE A 78 -0.75 -8.27 3.35
N PRO A 79 -0.33 -9.24 2.51
CA PRO A 79 0.87 -9.11 1.71
C PRO A 79 0.86 -7.86 0.81
N LEU A 80 2.04 -7.32 0.57
CA LEU A 80 2.24 -6.22 -0.38
C LEU A 80 2.67 -6.79 -1.74
N PRO A 81 2.23 -6.19 -2.85
CA PRO A 81 2.56 -6.69 -4.20
C PRO A 81 4.01 -6.36 -4.62
N THR A 82 4.66 -5.47 -3.88
CA THR A 82 6.06 -5.05 -4.09
C THR A 82 6.75 -4.95 -2.75
N GLY A 83 8.08 -4.86 -2.76
CA GLY A 83 8.86 -4.56 -1.55
C GLY A 83 8.48 -3.19 -0.98
N ALA A 84 8.52 -3.05 0.35
CA ALA A 84 8.29 -1.78 1.02
C ALA A 84 9.57 -1.22 1.63
N SER A 85 9.74 0.10 1.54
CA SER A 85 10.74 0.86 2.28
C SER A 85 10.24 1.10 3.70
N ILE A 86 10.98 0.63 4.68
CA ILE A 86 10.65 0.87 6.09
C ILE A 86 11.12 2.27 6.47
N ILE A 87 10.22 3.07 7.01
CA ILE A 87 10.47 4.46 7.36
C ILE A 87 10.30 4.71 8.86
N ALA A 88 10.98 5.77 9.32
CA ALA A 88 10.91 6.23 10.69
C ALA A 88 9.69 7.10 10.93
N SER A 89 9.06 6.94 12.09
CA SER A 89 7.96 7.79 12.56
C SER A 89 8.24 8.29 13.97
N LEU A 90 7.81 9.53 14.25
CA LEU A 90 7.90 10.14 15.56
C LEU A 90 7.07 9.39 16.60
N TRP A 91 5.91 8.86 16.18
CA TRP A 91 4.97 8.16 17.06
C TRP A 91 4.96 6.65 16.78
N PRO A 92 4.95 5.82 17.82
CA PRO A 92 4.90 4.36 17.66
C PRO A 92 3.49 3.83 17.43
N GLY A 93 3.40 2.56 17.03
CA GLY A 93 2.17 1.79 16.93
C GLY A 93 1.15 2.39 15.97
N PRO A 94 -0.16 2.40 16.32
CA PRO A 94 -1.22 2.89 15.44
C PRO A 94 -1.05 4.35 15.00
N LEU A 95 -0.40 5.17 15.81
CA LEU A 95 -0.18 6.60 15.50
C LEU A 95 0.85 6.78 14.37
N SER A 96 1.74 5.82 14.16
CA SER A 96 2.69 5.83 13.05
C SER A 96 1.99 5.74 11.68
N HIS A 97 0.73 5.28 11.65
CA HIS A 97 -0.07 5.26 10.42
C HIS A 97 -0.34 6.65 9.84
N ASN A 98 -0.27 7.69 10.66
CA ASN A 98 -0.46 9.06 10.20
C ASN A 98 0.80 9.58 9.48
N PRO A 99 0.77 9.90 8.18
CA PRO A 99 1.94 10.36 7.43
C PRO A 99 2.57 11.65 7.96
N TYR A 100 1.81 12.48 8.67
CA TYR A 100 2.33 13.71 9.29
C TYR A 100 3.28 13.45 10.45
N THR A 101 3.39 12.21 10.91
CA THR A 101 4.33 11.81 11.98
C THR A 101 5.62 11.22 11.42
N TRP A 102 5.73 11.07 10.11
CA TRP A 102 6.88 10.47 9.46
C TRP A 102 8.07 11.44 9.44
N LEU A 103 9.24 10.91 9.70
CA LEU A 103 10.45 11.71 9.75
C LEU A 103 11.01 11.90 8.33
N ILE A 104 11.61 13.07 8.12
CA ILE A 104 12.25 13.46 6.87
C ILE A 104 13.74 13.66 7.15
N ASP A 105 14.57 13.16 6.24
CA ASP A 105 16.02 13.36 6.23
C ASP A 105 16.41 13.98 4.88
N GLY A 106 16.73 15.26 4.90
CA GLY A 106 16.91 16.05 3.68
C GLY A 106 15.61 16.21 2.91
N ASP A 107 15.56 15.66 1.71
CA ASP A 107 14.40 15.66 0.80
C ASP A 107 13.71 14.28 0.67
N GLU A 108 14.13 13.32 1.49
CA GLU A 108 13.59 11.96 1.50
C GLU A 108 12.90 11.61 2.83
N LEU A 109 12.09 10.56 2.82
CA LEU A 109 11.58 9.95 4.03
C LEU A 109 12.71 9.21 4.77
N ALA A 110 12.92 9.54 6.05
CA ALA A 110 13.95 8.93 6.86
C ALA A 110 13.76 7.40 6.97
N ARG A 111 14.78 6.65 6.59
CA ARG A 111 14.77 5.19 6.67
C ARG A 111 14.86 4.71 8.11
N ASP A 112 14.11 3.66 8.43
CA ASP A 112 14.24 2.94 9.69
C ASP A 112 14.94 1.60 9.44
N THR A 113 15.96 1.31 10.22
CA THR A 113 16.69 0.04 10.15
C THR A 113 16.00 -1.09 10.92
N ARG A 114 14.97 -0.77 11.71
CA ARG A 114 14.18 -1.77 12.44
C ARG A 114 13.34 -2.60 11.47
N THR A 115 13.24 -3.87 11.75
CA THR A 115 12.26 -4.72 11.06
C THR A 115 10.85 -4.38 11.54
N PRO A 116 9.82 -4.52 10.69
CA PRO A 116 8.43 -4.29 11.11
C PRO A 116 8.08 -5.02 12.41
N SER A 117 7.41 -4.31 13.29
CA SER A 117 7.08 -4.76 14.64
C SER A 117 6.41 -6.15 14.66
N ARG A 118 6.86 -7.00 15.58
CA ARG A 118 6.24 -8.32 15.81
C ARG A 118 4.77 -8.22 16.23
N SER A 119 4.41 -7.17 16.97
CA SER A 119 3.03 -6.90 17.41
C SER A 119 2.12 -6.56 16.24
N GLY A 120 2.57 -5.76 15.27
CA GLY A 120 1.82 -5.49 14.04
C GLY A 120 1.58 -6.76 13.23
N LYS A 121 2.61 -7.62 13.10
CA LYS A 121 2.49 -8.91 12.41
C LYS A 121 1.53 -9.87 13.11
N ALA A 122 1.55 -9.94 14.44
CA ALA A 122 0.64 -10.79 15.21
C ALA A 122 -0.83 -10.33 15.08
N LEU A 123 -1.06 -9.02 15.17
CA LEU A 123 -2.40 -8.44 14.97
C LEU A 123 -2.89 -8.64 13.54
N GLY A 124 -2.02 -8.41 12.55
CA GLY A 124 -2.31 -8.65 11.14
C GLY A 124 -2.69 -10.10 10.87
N GLY A 125 -1.95 -11.06 11.44
CA GLY A 125 -2.27 -12.48 11.37
C GLY A 125 -3.64 -12.81 11.96
N LEU A 126 -3.99 -12.23 13.13
CA LEU A 126 -5.28 -12.44 13.77
C LEU A 126 -6.44 -11.84 12.93
N VAL A 127 -6.28 -10.62 12.44
CA VAL A 127 -7.28 -9.95 11.59
C VAL A 127 -7.47 -10.70 10.27
N SER A 128 -6.37 -11.13 9.63
CA SER A 128 -6.42 -11.93 8.41
C SER A 128 -7.16 -13.26 8.64
N LEU A 129 -6.90 -13.93 9.76
CA LEU A 129 -7.61 -15.15 10.15
C LEU A 129 -9.12 -14.89 10.35
N MET A 130 -9.48 -13.82 11.05
CA MET A 130 -10.89 -13.47 11.26
C MET A 130 -11.61 -13.14 9.94
N LEU A 131 -10.94 -12.47 9.01
CA LEU A 131 -11.52 -12.17 7.71
C LEU A 131 -11.67 -13.40 6.82
N ARG A 132 -10.75 -14.37 6.91
CA ARG A 132 -10.86 -15.67 6.22
C ARG A 132 -12.00 -16.54 6.77
N LEU A 133 -12.34 -16.39 8.04
CA LEU A 133 -13.42 -17.16 8.71
C LEU A 133 -14.81 -16.56 8.48
N ARG A 134 -14.92 -15.35 7.92
CA ARG A 134 -16.21 -14.75 7.54
C ARG A 134 -16.51 -15.06 6.08
N PRO A 135 -17.53 -15.90 5.77
CA PRO A 135 -17.98 -16.06 4.40
C PRO A 135 -18.51 -14.71 3.92
N ILE A 136 -17.83 -14.11 2.94
CA ILE A 136 -18.36 -12.94 2.23
C ILE A 136 -19.57 -13.45 1.46
N ARG A 137 -20.77 -13.24 2.00
CA ARG A 137 -22.00 -13.40 1.21
C ARG A 137 -22.04 -12.23 0.22
N VAL A 138 -21.57 -12.48 -1.00
CA VAL A 138 -21.90 -11.62 -2.12
C VAL A 138 -23.40 -11.81 -2.35
N ALA A 139 -24.20 -10.78 -2.06
CA ALA A 139 -25.60 -10.80 -2.44
C ALA A 139 -25.67 -10.89 -3.97
N PRO A 140 -26.50 -11.80 -4.53
CA PRO A 140 -26.72 -11.80 -5.96
C PRO A 140 -27.28 -10.44 -6.35
N GLY A 141 -26.59 -9.75 -7.28
CA GLY A 141 -27.05 -8.48 -7.82
C GLY A 141 -28.39 -8.65 -8.52
N HIS A 142 -29.32 -7.77 -8.23
CA HIS A 142 -30.53 -7.54 -9.00
C HIS A 142 -30.22 -6.65 -10.18
#